data_3b57002c5c21b4c79a13846c2e96c3a3
#
_entry.id   3b57002c5c21b4c79a13846c2e96c3a3
#
_cell.length_a   1.000
_cell.length_b   1.000
_cell.length_c   1.000
_cell.angle_alpha   90.00
_cell.angle_beta   90.00
_cell.angle_gamma   90.00
#
_symmetry.space_group_name_H-M   'P 1'
#
loop_
_entity.id
_entity.type
_entity.pdbx_description
1 polymer ?
#
loop_
_entity_poly.entity_id
_entity_poly.type
_entity_poly.pdbx_seq_one_letter_code
_entity_poly.pdbx_strand_id
1 'polypeptide(L)'
;MTTMTSPATLPPGPTAPRAVQGAYALTQPLRGMRRLKDRYGDAFTVNVPIFGNAVVISSPAEIKQLFTSGPELVDNLEVNLGRVLGPRSMFALSGDEHKRQRKLLVPPFHGRRLAAYEKIVEEETARELASWPENRAFATLPSMMRITLNAILRAVFGAEGAEFAELRELLPPFVTLGSRLAVLPISKKGRFSPWRRFERMRREYDAIVDRLIAKARAEEKDDVLSMMLQTRYDDGSGLSREEISDQLLTLLTAGHETTATTLAWAVERLRRHPALLAELEEGDGKLLDATILEVQRTRPVIDLTARQVKQDGFRLGRWTLPKGYAVLVSIALIHDDDTVFPHAATFDPHRFEGARPDLYQWIPFGGGTRRCIGAAFATMEMTVVLRTLLRDFTLVPTSEPGERWHSRGVAYAPAKGGRAVVRRRTTIGGAS
;
A
#
# COMPACT_ATOMS: atom_id res chain seq x y z
N MET A 1 43.68 12.60 3.52
CA MET A 1 42.84 13.68 2.97
C MET A 1 41.58 13.74 3.81
N THR A 2 41.51 14.72 4.72
CA THR A 2 40.33 14.96 5.56
C THR A 2 39.26 15.59 4.65
N THR A 3 38.25 14.84 4.26
CA THR A 3 37.08 15.36 3.52
C THR A 3 36.40 16.39 4.42
N MET A 4 36.56 17.67 4.11
CA MET A 4 35.74 18.73 4.71
C MET A 4 34.26 18.46 4.33
N THR A 5 33.52 17.91 5.26
CA THR A 5 32.06 17.81 5.12
C THR A 5 31.49 19.22 5.09
N SER A 6 30.82 19.58 4.00
CA SER A 6 30.08 20.84 3.93
C SER A 6 29.12 20.94 5.12
N PRO A 7 29.00 22.09 5.78
CA PRO A 7 28.10 22.25 6.92
C PRO A 7 26.66 21.88 6.52
N ALA A 8 25.96 21.17 7.42
CA ALA A 8 24.58 20.76 7.18
C ALA A 8 23.70 22.01 7.00
N THR A 9 22.93 22.03 5.91
CA THR A 9 21.95 23.07 5.64
C THR A 9 20.57 22.42 5.61
N LEU A 10 19.81 22.55 6.70
CA LEU A 10 18.52 21.93 6.85
C LEU A 10 17.36 22.83 6.42
N PRO A 11 16.27 22.28 5.88
CA PRO A 11 15.03 23.01 5.68
C PRO A 11 14.51 23.57 7.02
N PRO A 12 13.83 24.73 7.02
CA PRO A 12 13.18 25.27 8.21
C PRO A 12 12.09 24.30 8.71
N GLY A 13 11.72 24.44 9.99
CA GLY A 13 10.70 23.57 10.57
C GLY A 13 10.23 24.03 11.95
N PRO A 14 9.24 23.35 12.54
CA PRO A 14 8.73 23.70 13.87
C PRO A 14 9.80 23.42 14.95
N THR A 15 9.92 24.35 15.89
CA THR A 15 10.83 24.27 17.05
C THR A 15 10.19 23.61 18.26
N ALA A 16 8.90 23.22 18.18
CA ALA A 16 8.19 22.58 19.27
C ALA A 16 8.87 21.27 19.73
N PRO A 17 8.76 20.90 21.01
CA PRO A 17 9.32 19.63 21.51
C PRO A 17 8.82 18.40 20.74
N ARG A 18 9.66 17.38 20.64
CA ARG A 18 9.40 16.11 19.89
C ARG A 18 8.04 15.49 20.23
N ALA A 19 7.67 15.47 21.51
CA ALA A 19 6.39 14.91 21.95
C ALA A 19 5.19 15.69 21.38
N VAL A 20 5.29 17.02 21.31
CA VAL A 20 4.25 17.91 20.76
C VAL A 20 4.12 17.69 19.25
N GLN A 21 5.26 17.62 18.54
CA GLN A 21 5.26 17.33 17.10
C GLN A 21 4.66 15.93 16.82
N GLY A 22 4.99 14.93 17.65
CA GLY A 22 4.42 13.60 17.54
C GLY A 22 2.91 13.54 17.78
N ALA A 23 2.43 14.21 18.83
CA ALA A 23 0.99 14.32 19.10
C ALA A 23 0.25 15.03 17.95
N TYR A 24 0.83 16.07 17.41
CA TYR A 24 0.28 16.79 16.26
C TYR A 24 0.22 15.91 15.00
N ALA A 25 1.28 15.18 14.71
CA ALA A 25 1.33 14.24 13.58
C ALA A 25 0.29 13.11 13.70
N LEU A 26 0.02 12.62 14.91
CA LEU A 26 -0.97 11.58 15.17
C LEU A 26 -2.41 12.08 15.09
N THR A 27 -2.68 13.30 15.58
CA THR A 27 -4.05 13.85 15.66
C THR A 27 -4.49 14.57 14.40
N GLN A 28 -3.55 15.13 13.64
CA GLN A 28 -3.81 15.97 12.46
C GLN A 28 -2.89 15.60 11.27
N PRO A 29 -2.79 14.31 10.88
CA PRO A 29 -1.74 13.87 9.96
C PRO A 29 -1.72 14.67 8.65
N LEU A 30 -2.87 14.79 7.96
CA LEU A 30 -2.94 15.48 6.68
C LEU A 30 -3.03 17.01 6.82
N ARG A 31 -3.94 17.49 7.68
CA ARG A 31 -4.10 18.94 7.90
C ARG A 31 -2.87 19.57 8.51
N GLY A 32 -2.20 18.83 9.38
CA GLY A 32 -0.96 19.24 10.00
C GLY A 32 0.16 19.40 8.98
N MET A 33 0.33 18.42 8.11
CA MET A 33 1.35 18.46 7.04
C MET A 33 1.08 19.61 6.06
N ARG A 34 -0.18 19.84 5.65
CA ARG A 34 -0.53 20.99 4.81
C ARG A 34 -0.14 22.31 5.46
N ARG A 35 -0.49 22.57 6.73
CA ARG A 35 -0.11 23.79 7.45
C ARG A 35 1.41 23.98 7.55
N LEU A 36 2.15 22.88 7.70
CA LEU A 36 3.62 22.96 7.71
C LEU A 36 4.15 23.30 6.31
N LYS A 37 3.61 22.71 5.25
CA LYS A 37 3.94 23.07 3.86
C LYS A 37 3.61 24.54 3.58
N ASP A 38 2.43 25.01 3.96
CA ASP A 38 2.00 26.42 3.77
C ASP A 38 2.96 27.40 4.46
N ARG A 39 3.50 27.00 5.61
CA ARG A 39 4.40 27.87 6.41
C ARG A 39 5.86 27.77 5.98
N TYR A 40 6.36 26.61 5.61
CA TYR A 40 7.78 26.36 5.42
C TYR A 40 8.16 26.01 3.97
N GLY A 41 7.20 25.79 3.09
CA GLY A 41 7.39 25.37 1.70
C GLY A 41 7.42 23.84 1.50
N ASP A 42 7.87 23.41 0.32
CA ASP A 42 7.84 22.00 -0.10
C ASP A 42 8.83 21.10 0.65
N ALA A 43 9.80 21.68 1.35
CA ALA A 43 10.73 20.95 2.20
C ALA A 43 10.76 21.56 3.59
N PHE A 44 10.55 20.75 4.63
CA PHE A 44 10.62 21.21 6.03
C PHE A 44 11.10 20.10 6.97
N THR A 45 11.79 20.51 8.04
CA THR A 45 12.32 19.59 9.06
C THR A 45 11.29 19.33 10.16
N VAL A 46 11.15 18.07 10.58
CA VAL A 46 10.35 17.66 11.74
C VAL A 46 11.16 16.75 12.65
N ASN A 47 10.78 16.68 13.92
CA ASN A 47 11.32 15.69 14.87
C ASN A 47 10.15 14.95 15.52
N VAL A 48 9.91 13.72 15.05
CA VAL A 48 8.76 12.91 15.50
C VAL A 48 9.22 11.58 16.09
N PRO A 49 8.48 11.01 17.05
CA PRO A 49 8.92 9.82 17.80
C PRO A 49 9.31 8.62 16.95
N ILE A 50 8.61 8.38 15.82
CA ILE A 50 8.81 7.20 14.97
C ILE A 50 10.03 7.36 14.07
N PHE A 51 10.22 8.55 13.49
CA PHE A 51 11.24 8.80 12.46
C PHE A 51 12.46 9.57 12.98
N GLY A 52 12.41 10.09 14.22
CA GLY A 52 13.47 10.95 14.74
C GLY A 52 13.53 12.28 14.01
N ASN A 53 14.75 12.74 13.72
CA ASN A 53 14.99 13.91 12.87
C ASN A 53 14.70 13.53 11.42
N ALA A 54 13.78 14.23 10.80
CA ALA A 54 13.32 13.95 9.45
C ALA A 54 13.11 15.23 8.63
N VAL A 55 13.33 15.14 7.34
CA VAL A 55 12.96 16.15 6.36
C VAL A 55 11.80 15.63 5.55
N VAL A 56 10.68 16.33 5.57
CA VAL A 56 9.51 16.09 4.71
C VAL A 56 9.73 16.82 3.40
N ILE A 57 9.49 16.14 2.28
CA ILE A 57 9.54 16.73 0.93
C ILE A 57 8.26 16.44 0.14
N SER A 58 7.87 17.39 -0.72
CA SER A 58 6.73 17.26 -1.63
C SER A 58 7.01 17.80 -3.05
N SER A 59 8.22 18.30 -3.33
CA SER A 59 8.62 18.76 -4.66
C SER A 59 8.95 17.58 -5.60
N PRO A 60 8.38 17.51 -6.82
CA PRO A 60 8.73 16.48 -7.81
C PRO A 60 10.22 16.37 -8.10
N ALA A 61 10.94 17.50 -8.13
CA ALA A 61 12.37 17.52 -8.41
C ALA A 61 13.19 16.83 -7.30
N GLU A 62 12.90 17.13 -6.04
CA GLU A 62 13.56 16.52 -4.88
C GLU A 62 13.17 15.04 -4.74
N ILE A 63 11.91 14.70 -5.02
CA ILE A 63 11.42 13.32 -5.04
C ILE A 63 12.16 12.51 -6.12
N LYS A 64 12.31 13.06 -7.33
CA LYS A 64 13.10 12.43 -8.41
C LYS A 64 14.52 12.19 -7.97
N GLN A 65 15.19 13.21 -7.43
CA GLN A 65 16.55 13.11 -6.94
C GLN A 65 16.70 12.02 -5.88
N LEU A 66 15.80 11.98 -4.88
CA LEU A 66 15.80 10.97 -3.83
C LEU A 66 15.60 9.55 -4.39
N PHE A 67 14.64 9.35 -5.30
CA PHE A 67 14.30 8.04 -5.83
C PHE A 67 15.34 7.50 -6.82
N THR A 68 16.15 8.36 -7.43
CA THR A 68 17.25 7.98 -8.32
C THR A 68 18.61 7.89 -7.61
N SER A 69 18.69 8.27 -6.34
CA SER A 69 19.90 8.13 -5.53
C SER A 69 20.18 6.66 -5.21
N GLY A 70 21.47 6.31 -5.21
CA GLY A 70 21.92 4.96 -4.89
C GLY A 70 21.73 4.59 -3.42
N PRO A 71 21.71 3.28 -3.10
CA PRO A 71 21.50 2.79 -1.75
C PRO A 71 22.65 3.11 -0.79
N GLU A 72 23.82 3.44 -1.32
CA GLU A 72 24.97 3.93 -0.55
C GLU A 72 24.74 5.34 0.01
N LEU A 73 23.90 6.15 -0.64
CA LEU A 73 23.56 7.51 -0.21
C LEU A 73 22.29 7.52 0.63
N VAL A 74 21.24 6.84 0.16
CA VAL A 74 19.94 6.75 0.82
C VAL A 74 19.34 5.37 0.65
N ASP A 75 18.88 4.76 1.74
CA ASP A 75 18.28 3.43 1.68
C ASP A 75 17.15 3.30 2.70
N ASN A 76 16.78 2.06 3.00
CA ASN A 76 15.72 1.73 3.90
C ASN A 76 15.84 2.46 5.24
N LEU A 77 14.71 2.96 5.72
CA LEU A 77 14.58 3.43 7.08
C LEU A 77 14.22 2.24 7.97
N GLU A 78 15.01 2.00 9.00
CA GLU A 78 14.75 0.95 9.99
C GLU A 78 13.53 1.31 10.84
N VAL A 79 12.36 0.95 10.36
CA VAL A 79 11.09 1.06 11.08
C VAL A 79 10.63 -0.32 11.54
N ASN A 80 9.67 -0.34 12.47
CA ASN A 80 9.15 -1.58 13.04
C ASN A 80 8.47 -2.52 12.02
N LEU A 81 8.21 -2.09 10.78
CA LEU A 81 7.65 -2.95 9.73
C LEU A 81 8.50 -4.20 9.46
N GLY A 82 9.83 -4.04 9.38
CA GLY A 82 10.73 -5.19 9.25
C GLY A 82 10.65 -6.16 10.44
N ARG A 83 10.37 -5.66 11.64
CA ARG A 83 10.18 -6.50 12.83
C ARG A 83 8.84 -7.23 12.85
N VAL A 84 7.80 -6.60 12.31
CA VAL A 84 6.46 -7.20 12.20
C VAL A 84 6.45 -8.26 11.09
N LEU A 85 7.04 -7.97 9.95
CA LEU A 85 7.00 -8.85 8.77
C LEU A 85 8.13 -9.89 8.75
N GLY A 86 9.14 -9.70 9.58
CA GLY A 86 10.31 -10.56 9.71
C GLY A 86 11.59 -9.94 9.16
N PRO A 87 12.76 -10.38 9.66
CA PRO A 87 14.06 -9.81 9.31
C PRO A 87 14.46 -10.06 7.84
N ARG A 88 13.87 -11.05 7.19
CA ARG A 88 14.08 -11.38 5.78
C ARG A 88 13.06 -10.77 4.84
N SER A 89 12.10 -9.99 5.35
CA SER A 89 11.10 -9.30 4.53
C SER A 89 11.72 -8.19 3.68
N MET A 90 11.12 -7.90 2.53
CA MET A 90 11.51 -6.77 1.67
C MET A 90 11.54 -5.42 2.41
N PHE A 91 10.79 -5.28 3.50
CA PHE A 91 10.76 -4.07 4.32
C PHE A 91 11.91 -3.98 5.33
N ALA A 92 12.56 -5.10 5.65
CA ALA A 92 13.73 -5.14 6.52
C ALA A 92 15.04 -5.03 5.75
N LEU A 93 15.09 -5.58 4.53
CA LEU A 93 16.29 -5.69 3.73
C LEU A 93 16.77 -4.35 3.17
N SER A 94 18.09 -4.21 2.99
CA SER A 94 18.76 -3.03 2.45
C SER A 94 19.80 -3.41 1.39
N GLY A 95 20.26 -2.45 0.60
CA GLY A 95 21.37 -2.60 -0.35
C GLY A 95 21.19 -3.74 -1.34
N ASP A 96 22.23 -4.52 -1.53
CA ASP A 96 22.27 -5.59 -2.53
C ASP A 96 21.38 -6.80 -2.14
N GLU A 97 21.21 -7.06 -0.83
CA GLU A 97 20.29 -8.11 -0.37
C GLU A 97 18.83 -7.79 -0.76
N HIS A 98 18.42 -6.53 -0.60
CA HIS A 98 17.12 -6.08 -1.09
C HIS A 98 16.99 -6.20 -2.62
N LYS A 99 18.01 -5.79 -3.38
CA LYS A 99 18.00 -5.90 -4.85
C LYS A 99 17.87 -7.36 -5.29
N ARG A 100 18.62 -8.26 -4.65
CA ARG A 100 18.63 -9.70 -4.93
C ARG A 100 17.25 -10.30 -4.68
N GLN A 101 16.64 -10.04 -3.53
CA GLN A 101 15.30 -10.52 -3.21
C GLN A 101 14.24 -9.92 -4.15
N ARG A 102 14.34 -8.63 -4.47
CA ARG A 102 13.41 -7.97 -5.38
C ARG A 102 13.42 -8.60 -6.77
N LYS A 103 14.60 -8.96 -7.31
CA LYS A 103 14.75 -9.62 -8.61
C LYS A 103 13.94 -10.93 -8.67
N LEU A 104 13.82 -11.63 -7.54
CA LEU A 104 13.09 -12.91 -7.44
C LEU A 104 11.58 -12.72 -7.26
N LEU A 105 11.17 -11.66 -6.56
CA LEU A 105 9.76 -11.45 -6.17
C LEU A 105 8.95 -10.62 -7.18
N VAL A 106 9.60 -9.93 -8.12
CA VAL A 106 8.90 -9.11 -9.13
C VAL A 106 8.22 -9.97 -10.22
N PRO A 107 8.87 -11.01 -10.80
CA PRO A 107 8.32 -11.74 -11.94
C PRO A 107 6.92 -12.34 -11.71
N PRO A 108 6.58 -12.90 -10.52
CA PRO A 108 5.26 -13.44 -10.25
C PRO A 108 4.09 -12.48 -10.49
N PHE A 109 4.32 -11.18 -10.31
CA PHE A 109 3.28 -10.14 -10.36
C PHE A 109 3.29 -9.30 -11.64
N HIS A 110 3.92 -9.82 -12.72
CA HIS A 110 4.04 -9.10 -13.99
C HIS A 110 3.78 -10.02 -15.20
N GLY A 111 3.52 -9.38 -16.35
CA GLY A 111 3.42 -10.07 -17.63
C GLY A 111 2.23 -11.02 -17.76
N ARG A 112 2.43 -12.16 -18.43
CA ARG A 112 1.35 -13.12 -18.77
C ARG A 112 0.63 -13.71 -17.55
N ARG A 113 1.26 -13.75 -16.37
CA ARG A 113 0.65 -14.29 -15.15
C ARG A 113 -0.50 -13.43 -14.62
N LEU A 114 -0.49 -12.12 -14.91
CA LEU A 114 -1.61 -11.24 -14.53
C LEU A 114 -2.94 -11.72 -15.13
N ALA A 115 -2.95 -12.22 -16.36
CA ALA A 115 -4.15 -12.75 -17.00
C ALA A 115 -4.76 -13.96 -16.27
N ALA A 116 -3.92 -14.83 -15.69
CA ALA A 116 -4.41 -15.94 -14.87
C ALA A 116 -5.02 -15.45 -13.56
N TYR A 117 -4.44 -14.42 -12.96
CA TYR A 117 -4.97 -13.82 -11.73
C TYR A 117 -6.26 -13.02 -11.94
N GLU A 118 -6.46 -12.43 -13.12
CA GLU A 118 -7.72 -11.74 -13.48
C GLU A 118 -8.94 -12.64 -13.23
N LYS A 119 -8.90 -13.88 -13.72
CA LYS A 119 -9.97 -14.86 -13.53
C LYS A 119 -10.21 -15.16 -12.05
N ILE A 120 -9.14 -15.33 -11.27
CA ILE A 120 -9.24 -15.56 -9.82
C ILE A 120 -9.93 -14.38 -9.13
N VAL A 121 -9.53 -13.15 -9.46
CA VAL A 121 -10.12 -11.94 -8.88
C VAL A 121 -11.58 -11.81 -9.28
N GLU A 122 -11.94 -12.07 -10.53
CA GLU A 122 -13.34 -12.02 -10.99
C GLU A 122 -14.22 -13.03 -10.25
N GLU A 123 -13.74 -14.28 -10.10
CA GLU A 123 -14.45 -15.34 -9.36
C GLU A 123 -14.66 -14.97 -7.89
N GLU A 124 -13.62 -14.49 -7.18
CA GLU A 124 -13.75 -14.08 -5.78
C GLU A 124 -14.64 -12.85 -5.63
N THR A 125 -14.58 -11.93 -6.58
CA THR A 125 -15.46 -10.75 -6.61
C THR A 125 -16.92 -11.18 -6.78
N ALA A 126 -17.24 -12.01 -7.78
CA ALA A 126 -18.59 -12.48 -8.02
C ALA A 126 -19.15 -13.25 -6.81
N ARG A 127 -18.33 -14.11 -6.18
CA ARG A 127 -18.72 -14.86 -4.98
C ARG A 127 -19.06 -13.94 -3.81
N GLU A 128 -18.25 -12.91 -3.55
CA GLU A 128 -18.48 -11.96 -2.48
C GLU A 128 -19.71 -11.07 -2.75
N LEU A 129 -19.83 -10.54 -3.98
CA LEU A 129 -20.92 -9.68 -4.40
C LEU A 129 -22.29 -10.40 -4.35
N ALA A 130 -22.34 -11.72 -4.50
CA ALA A 130 -23.56 -12.50 -4.39
C ALA A 130 -24.25 -12.33 -3.02
N SER A 131 -23.47 -12.05 -1.96
CA SER A 131 -23.97 -11.85 -0.58
C SER A 131 -24.28 -10.39 -0.24
N TRP A 132 -24.10 -9.45 -1.15
CA TRP A 132 -24.28 -8.03 -0.85
C TRP A 132 -25.74 -7.68 -0.59
N PRO A 133 -26.02 -6.88 0.46
CA PRO A 133 -27.38 -6.44 0.76
C PRO A 133 -27.83 -5.38 -0.23
N GLU A 134 -29.05 -5.53 -0.75
CA GLU A 134 -29.66 -4.54 -1.63
C GLU A 134 -30.50 -3.52 -0.88
N ASN A 135 -30.58 -2.29 -1.41
CA ASN A 135 -31.41 -1.18 -0.92
C ASN A 135 -31.19 -0.78 0.55
N ARG A 136 -30.12 -1.22 1.16
CA ARG A 136 -29.73 -0.81 2.52
C ARG A 136 -28.24 -0.44 2.57
N ALA A 137 -27.92 0.49 3.46
CA ALA A 137 -26.55 0.95 3.59
C ALA A 137 -25.68 -0.05 4.37
N PHE A 138 -24.47 -0.30 3.85
CA PHE A 138 -23.46 -1.16 4.49
C PHE A 138 -22.04 -0.62 4.22
N ALA A 139 -21.06 -1.05 5.00
CA ALA A 139 -19.63 -0.75 4.78
C ALA A 139 -19.06 -1.74 3.75
N THR A 140 -18.45 -1.24 2.68
CA THR A 140 -17.87 -2.09 1.62
C THR A 140 -16.48 -2.62 1.97
N LEU A 141 -15.72 -1.93 2.81
CA LEU A 141 -14.36 -2.31 3.18
C LEU A 141 -14.22 -3.77 3.65
N PRO A 142 -15.10 -4.33 4.52
CA PRO A 142 -15.01 -5.73 4.91
C PRO A 142 -15.15 -6.70 3.72
N SER A 143 -16.02 -6.40 2.76
CA SER A 143 -16.16 -7.19 1.53
C SER A 143 -14.93 -7.09 0.65
N MET A 144 -14.41 -5.87 0.44
CA MET A 144 -13.17 -5.67 -0.31
C MET A 144 -11.99 -6.40 0.32
N MET A 145 -11.91 -6.42 1.67
CA MET A 145 -10.89 -7.20 2.39
C MET A 145 -11.00 -8.70 2.12
N ARG A 146 -12.21 -9.27 2.05
CA ARG A 146 -12.38 -10.69 1.74
C ARG A 146 -12.03 -11.01 0.30
N ILE A 147 -12.43 -10.18 -0.66
CA ILE A 147 -12.06 -10.33 -2.08
C ILE A 147 -10.54 -10.38 -2.23
N THR A 148 -9.88 -9.33 -1.77
CA THR A 148 -8.42 -9.18 -1.97
C THR A 148 -7.61 -10.23 -1.18
N LEU A 149 -8.06 -10.62 0.02
CA LEU A 149 -7.42 -11.69 0.79
C LEU A 149 -7.56 -13.05 0.07
N ASN A 150 -8.74 -13.38 -0.40
CA ASN A 150 -8.94 -14.63 -1.12
C ASN A 150 -8.18 -14.65 -2.44
N ALA A 151 -8.18 -13.56 -3.19
CA ALA A 151 -7.45 -13.44 -4.44
C ALA A 151 -5.94 -13.64 -4.24
N ILE A 152 -5.33 -12.95 -3.25
CA ILE A 152 -3.89 -13.10 -2.99
C ILE A 152 -3.55 -14.49 -2.45
N LEU A 153 -4.38 -15.10 -1.60
CA LEU A 153 -4.16 -16.47 -1.13
C LEU A 153 -4.16 -17.46 -2.30
N ARG A 154 -5.12 -17.35 -3.22
CA ARG A 154 -5.18 -18.21 -4.41
C ARG A 154 -4.01 -17.95 -5.36
N ALA A 155 -3.62 -16.72 -5.57
CA ALA A 155 -2.47 -16.36 -6.40
C ALA A 155 -1.15 -16.90 -5.81
N VAL A 156 -1.00 -16.84 -4.49
CA VAL A 156 0.23 -17.22 -3.79
C VAL A 156 0.37 -18.74 -3.64
N PHE A 157 -0.71 -19.45 -3.37
CA PHE A 157 -0.69 -20.88 -3.03
C PHE A 157 -1.44 -21.79 -4.01
N GLY A 158 -2.07 -21.23 -5.02
CA GLY A 158 -2.66 -21.95 -6.17
C GLY A 158 -4.00 -22.64 -5.93
N ALA A 159 -4.30 -23.15 -4.74
CA ALA A 159 -5.48 -23.97 -4.50
C ALA A 159 -6.18 -23.66 -3.17
N GLU A 160 -7.41 -24.14 -3.02
CA GLU A 160 -8.17 -24.10 -1.78
C GLU A 160 -7.85 -25.32 -0.90
N GLY A 161 -7.97 -25.19 0.43
CA GLY A 161 -7.75 -26.28 1.38
C GLY A 161 -7.93 -25.85 2.83
N ALA A 162 -7.66 -26.74 3.78
CA ALA A 162 -7.79 -26.45 5.21
C ALA A 162 -6.90 -25.30 5.66
N GLU A 163 -5.66 -25.24 5.14
CA GLU A 163 -4.70 -24.16 5.45
C GLU A 163 -5.19 -22.79 5.00
N PHE A 164 -5.98 -22.73 3.94
CA PHE A 164 -6.61 -21.48 3.49
C PHE A 164 -7.66 -20.99 4.47
N ALA A 165 -8.49 -21.87 5.01
CA ALA A 165 -9.44 -21.52 6.05
C ALA A 165 -8.73 -20.96 7.29
N GLU A 166 -7.66 -21.63 7.73
CA GLU A 166 -6.84 -21.17 8.84
C GLU A 166 -6.21 -19.77 8.56
N LEU A 167 -5.66 -19.55 7.36
CA LEU A 167 -5.08 -18.25 6.98
C LEU A 167 -6.14 -17.15 6.87
N ARG A 168 -7.34 -17.44 6.36
CA ARG A 168 -8.45 -16.49 6.29
C ARG A 168 -8.88 -15.98 7.68
N GLU A 169 -8.82 -16.84 8.69
CA GLU A 169 -9.13 -16.48 10.07
C GLU A 169 -7.96 -15.77 10.76
N LEU A 170 -6.74 -16.25 10.54
CA LEU A 170 -5.55 -15.75 11.24
C LEU A 170 -5.08 -14.39 10.69
N LEU A 171 -5.03 -14.20 9.37
CA LEU A 171 -4.38 -13.02 8.75
C LEU A 171 -5.05 -11.69 9.10
N PRO A 172 -6.39 -11.50 9.04
CA PRO A 172 -6.98 -10.20 9.31
C PRO A 172 -6.65 -9.64 10.71
N PRO A 173 -6.83 -10.38 11.82
CA PRO A 173 -6.45 -9.89 13.13
C PRO A 173 -4.92 -9.78 13.31
N PHE A 174 -4.13 -10.64 12.66
CA PHE A 174 -2.67 -10.59 12.68
C PHE A 174 -2.14 -9.32 12.01
N VAL A 175 -2.62 -9.02 10.79
CA VAL A 175 -2.26 -7.82 10.04
C VAL A 175 -2.69 -6.55 10.78
N THR A 176 -3.93 -6.51 11.30
CA THR A 176 -4.44 -5.37 12.06
C THR A 176 -3.59 -5.10 13.31
N LEU A 177 -3.22 -6.14 14.05
CA LEU A 177 -2.35 -6.01 15.21
C LEU A 177 -0.93 -5.56 14.79
N GLY A 178 -0.36 -6.19 13.76
CA GLY A 178 0.96 -5.84 13.21
C GLY A 178 1.06 -4.39 12.74
N SER A 179 0.06 -3.92 11.99
CA SER A 179 -0.02 -2.53 11.50
C SER A 179 -0.02 -1.51 12.66
N ARG A 180 -0.73 -1.80 13.74
CA ARG A 180 -0.71 -0.96 14.96
C ARG A 180 0.65 -1.03 15.67
N LEU A 181 1.24 -2.21 15.78
CA LEU A 181 2.54 -2.41 16.43
C LEU A 181 3.69 -1.78 15.63
N ALA A 182 3.55 -1.66 14.31
CA ALA A 182 4.56 -1.02 13.46
C ALA A 182 4.82 0.45 13.84
N VAL A 183 3.82 1.13 14.41
CA VAL A 183 3.90 2.54 14.83
C VAL A 183 4.04 2.72 16.35
N LEU A 184 4.12 1.64 17.13
CA LEU A 184 4.23 1.67 18.60
C LEU A 184 5.63 1.25 19.07
N PRO A 185 6.10 1.77 20.21
CA PRO A 185 7.33 1.29 20.86
C PRO A 185 7.26 -0.19 21.20
N ILE A 186 8.40 -0.88 21.11
CA ILE A 186 8.47 -2.28 21.51
C ILE A 186 8.47 -2.38 23.04
N SER A 187 7.44 -3.02 23.58
CA SER A 187 7.40 -3.41 24.98
C SER A 187 6.92 -4.85 25.09
N LYS A 188 7.85 -5.75 25.43
CA LYS A 188 7.54 -7.17 25.71
C LYS A 188 7.18 -7.39 27.19
N LYS A 189 7.18 -6.34 28.01
CA LYS A 189 6.90 -6.40 29.45
C LYS A 189 5.41 -6.64 29.69
N GLY A 190 5.10 -7.58 30.60
CA GLY A 190 3.74 -7.89 31.03
C GLY A 190 3.07 -9.07 30.29
N ARG A 191 2.21 -9.78 31.03
CA ARG A 191 1.49 -10.99 30.57
C ARG A 191 0.53 -10.67 29.41
N PHE A 192 0.00 -9.45 29.37
CA PHE A 192 -0.99 -9.00 28.38
C PHE A 192 -0.39 -8.11 27.27
N SER A 193 0.94 -8.14 27.10
CA SER A 193 1.59 -7.36 26.04
C SER A 193 1.03 -7.73 24.65
N PRO A 194 0.62 -6.75 23.83
CA PRO A 194 0.16 -7.00 22.47
C PRO A 194 1.25 -7.66 21.60
N TRP A 195 2.53 -7.42 21.89
CA TRP A 195 3.65 -8.09 21.24
C TRP A 195 3.67 -9.60 21.48
N ARG A 196 3.32 -10.08 22.70
CA ARG A 196 3.22 -11.53 22.98
C ARG A 196 2.08 -12.19 22.20
N ARG A 197 0.95 -11.49 22.07
CA ARG A 197 -0.15 -11.97 21.22
C ARG A 197 0.31 -12.05 19.78
N PHE A 198 1.02 -11.03 19.28
CA PHE A 198 1.56 -11.00 17.94
C PHE A 198 2.55 -12.17 17.68
N GLU A 199 3.47 -12.41 18.61
CA GLU A 199 4.44 -13.53 18.52
C GLU A 199 3.75 -14.90 18.51
N ARG A 200 2.63 -15.06 19.21
CA ARG A 200 1.84 -16.30 19.13
C ARG A 200 1.22 -16.47 17.75
N MET A 201 0.55 -15.46 17.24
CA MET A 201 -0.05 -15.49 15.90
C MET A 201 1.01 -15.70 14.80
N ARG A 202 2.23 -15.16 15.00
CA ARG A 202 3.35 -15.42 14.09
C ARG A 202 3.73 -16.92 14.09
N ARG A 203 3.82 -17.57 15.25
CA ARG A 203 4.09 -19.02 15.30
C ARG A 203 2.99 -19.85 14.66
N GLU A 204 1.73 -19.47 14.85
CA GLU A 204 0.59 -20.12 14.19
C GLU A 204 0.70 -19.98 12.65
N TYR A 205 1.02 -18.78 12.17
CA TYR A 205 1.29 -18.51 10.76
C TYR A 205 2.44 -19.37 10.22
N ASP A 206 3.58 -19.38 10.91
CA ASP A 206 4.77 -20.15 10.50
C ASP A 206 4.48 -21.65 10.39
N ALA A 207 3.68 -22.21 11.32
CA ALA A 207 3.26 -23.60 11.27
C ALA A 207 2.36 -23.92 10.06
N ILE A 208 1.48 -22.99 9.66
CA ILE A 208 0.66 -23.14 8.45
C ILE A 208 1.54 -23.09 7.21
N VAL A 209 2.49 -22.15 7.14
CA VAL A 209 3.42 -22.03 6.01
C VAL A 209 4.28 -23.28 5.86
N ASP A 210 4.74 -23.89 6.97
CA ASP A 210 5.51 -25.13 6.92
C ASP A 210 4.72 -26.27 6.25
N ARG A 211 3.41 -26.40 6.56
CA ARG A 211 2.55 -27.40 5.90
C ARG A 211 2.36 -27.08 4.42
N LEU A 212 2.18 -25.80 4.06
CA LEU A 212 2.05 -25.39 2.66
C LEU A 212 3.34 -25.64 1.86
N ILE A 213 4.52 -25.36 2.44
CA ILE A 213 5.82 -25.67 1.82
C ILE A 213 5.96 -27.18 1.60
N ALA A 214 5.60 -28.00 2.58
CA ALA A 214 5.67 -29.46 2.45
C ALA A 214 4.76 -29.98 1.30
N LYS A 215 3.54 -29.45 1.19
CA LYS A 215 2.62 -29.77 0.08
C LYS A 215 3.15 -29.32 -1.28
N ALA A 216 3.63 -28.06 -1.37
CA ALA A 216 4.15 -27.52 -2.63
C ALA A 216 5.41 -28.25 -3.15
N ARG A 217 6.18 -28.88 -2.25
CA ARG A 217 7.33 -29.74 -2.64
C ARG A 217 6.89 -31.09 -3.18
N ALA A 218 5.71 -31.59 -2.80
CA ALA A 218 5.15 -32.83 -3.25
C ALA A 218 4.36 -32.73 -4.56
N GLU A 219 3.93 -31.53 -4.92
CA GLU A 219 3.07 -31.27 -6.08
C GLU A 219 3.68 -30.14 -6.91
N GLU A 220 3.85 -30.35 -8.22
CA GLU A 220 4.21 -29.26 -9.14
C GLU A 220 3.00 -28.35 -9.37
N LYS A 221 3.11 -27.08 -8.95
CA LYS A 221 2.09 -26.05 -9.14
C LYS A 221 2.69 -24.80 -9.77
N ASP A 222 1.85 -24.04 -10.47
CA ASP A 222 2.23 -22.76 -11.07
C ASP A 222 1.75 -21.58 -10.19
N ASP A 223 2.11 -21.61 -8.90
CA ASP A 223 1.83 -20.57 -7.92
C ASP A 223 3.10 -19.87 -7.42
N VAL A 224 2.93 -18.77 -6.68
CA VAL A 224 4.07 -17.96 -6.19
C VAL A 224 4.95 -18.76 -5.23
N LEU A 225 4.38 -19.59 -4.35
CA LEU A 225 5.14 -20.42 -3.42
C LEU A 225 6.00 -21.44 -4.16
N SER A 226 5.43 -22.14 -5.14
CA SER A 226 6.16 -23.12 -5.97
C SER A 226 7.30 -22.47 -6.72
N MET A 227 7.10 -21.26 -7.26
CA MET A 227 8.17 -20.50 -7.90
C MET A 227 9.27 -20.09 -6.91
N MET A 228 8.92 -19.65 -5.70
CA MET A 228 9.90 -19.32 -4.67
C MET A 228 10.74 -20.54 -4.28
N LEU A 229 10.15 -21.74 -4.22
CA LEU A 229 10.86 -22.98 -3.93
C LEU A 229 11.80 -23.43 -5.06
N GLN A 230 11.47 -23.11 -6.32
CA GLN A 230 12.30 -23.40 -7.50
C GLN A 230 13.39 -22.36 -7.74
N THR A 231 13.20 -21.14 -7.23
CA THR A 231 14.12 -20.05 -7.45
C THR A 231 15.50 -20.34 -6.87
N ARG A 232 16.55 -19.96 -7.62
CA ARG A 232 17.94 -20.06 -7.19
C ARG A 232 18.63 -18.71 -7.28
N TYR A 233 19.52 -18.46 -6.33
CA TYR A 233 20.46 -17.37 -6.37
C TYR A 233 21.58 -17.64 -7.39
N ASP A 234 22.38 -16.64 -7.70
CA ASP A 234 23.49 -16.77 -8.66
C ASP A 234 24.58 -17.75 -8.18
N ASP A 235 24.64 -18.05 -6.88
CA ASP A 235 25.50 -19.09 -6.28
C ASP A 235 24.88 -20.51 -6.27
N GLY A 236 23.69 -20.68 -6.86
CA GLY A 236 22.97 -21.93 -6.92
C GLY A 236 22.15 -22.27 -5.68
N SER A 237 22.27 -21.52 -4.57
CA SER A 237 21.47 -21.72 -3.36
C SER A 237 20.00 -21.35 -3.58
N GLY A 238 19.08 -22.03 -2.88
CA GLY A 238 17.66 -21.69 -2.87
C GLY A 238 17.31 -20.70 -1.77
N LEU A 239 16.10 -20.18 -1.80
CA LEU A 239 15.54 -19.41 -0.68
C LEU A 239 15.44 -20.29 0.57
N SER A 240 15.90 -19.77 1.70
CA SER A 240 15.71 -20.42 2.99
C SER A 240 14.24 -20.43 3.41
N ARG A 241 13.90 -21.32 4.34
CA ARG A 241 12.54 -21.37 4.92
C ARG A 241 12.11 -20.04 5.52
N GLU A 242 13.04 -19.36 6.20
CA GLU A 242 12.77 -18.04 6.81
C GLU A 242 12.52 -16.97 5.75
N GLU A 243 13.32 -16.92 4.69
CA GLU A 243 13.12 -16.02 3.57
C GLU A 243 11.73 -16.24 2.94
N ILE A 244 11.36 -17.49 2.67
CA ILE A 244 10.05 -17.84 2.11
C ILE A 244 8.93 -17.35 3.05
N SER A 245 8.98 -17.70 4.34
CA SER A 245 7.94 -17.33 5.30
C SER A 245 7.78 -15.81 5.44
N ASP A 246 8.88 -15.07 5.57
CA ASP A 246 8.86 -13.61 5.73
C ASP A 246 8.39 -12.90 4.46
N GLN A 247 8.78 -13.39 3.27
CA GLN A 247 8.32 -12.84 2.01
C GLN A 247 6.84 -13.15 1.75
N LEU A 248 6.39 -14.37 2.04
CA LEU A 248 4.97 -14.72 1.95
C LEU A 248 4.11 -13.84 2.88
N LEU A 249 4.55 -13.65 4.14
CA LEU A 249 3.87 -12.75 5.07
C LEU A 249 3.82 -11.33 4.54
N THR A 250 4.92 -10.87 3.93
CA THR A 250 5.01 -9.55 3.31
C THR A 250 4.00 -9.40 2.17
N LEU A 251 3.94 -10.36 1.26
CA LEU A 251 3.01 -10.36 0.12
C LEU A 251 1.55 -10.38 0.58
N LEU A 252 1.22 -11.28 1.51
CA LEU A 252 -0.13 -11.44 2.04
C LEU A 252 -0.60 -10.20 2.82
N THR A 253 0.30 -9.60 3.60
CA THR A 253 -0.03 -8.42 4.42
C THR A 253 -0.16 -7.16 3.57
N ALA A 254 0.81 -6.91 2.68
CA ALA A 254 0.84 -5.71 1.86
C ALA A 254 -0.20 -5.76 0.73
N GLY A 255 -0.50 -6.95 0.19
CA GLY A 255 -1.33 -7.11 -1.00
C GLY A 255 -2.83 -6.93 -0.75
N HIS A 256 -3.37 -7.38 0.38
CA HIS A 256 -4.82 -7.35 0.55
C HIS A 256 -5.35 -6.05 1.17
N GLU A 257 -4.76 -5.54 2.26
CA GLU A 257 -5.31 -4.38 2.99
C GLU A 257 -5.26 -3.09 2.16
N THR A 258 -4.18 -2.87 1.41
CA THR A 258 -4.00 -1.64 0.62
C THR A 258 -4.97 -1.57 -0.55
N THR A 259 -5.10 -2.64 -1.33
CA THR A 259 -6.03 -2.70 -2.47
C THR A 259 -7.48 -2.63 -2.01
N ALA A 260 -7.86 -3.40 -0.97
CA ALA A 260 -9.19 -3.33 -0.38
C ALA A 260 -9.59 -1.92 0.07
N THR A 261 -8.64 -1.22 0.68
CA THR A 261 -8.86 0.16 1.14
C THR A 261 -9.04 1.12 -0.04
N THR A 262 -8.25 0.97 -1.11
CA THR A 262 -8.41 1.78 -2.32
C THR A 262 -9.77 1.52 -2.98
N LEU A 263 -10.21 0.26 -3.05
CA LEU A 263 -11.53 -0.12 -3.57
C LEU A 263 -12.68 0.49 -2.75
N ALA A 264 -12.57 0.46 -1.41
CA ALA A 264 -13.55 1.10 -0.54
C ALA A 264 -13.61 2.63 -0.75
N TRP A 265 -12.44 3.28 -0.97
CA TRP A 265 -12.37 4.68 -1.36
C TRP A 265 -12.96 4.93 -2.75
N ALA A 266 -12.76 4.02 -3.72
CA ALA A 266 -13.35 4.13 -5.05
C ALA A 266 -14.89 4.14 -4.97
N VAL A 267 -15.49 3.19 -4.28
CA VAL A 267 -16.95 3.15 -4.07
C VAL A 267 -17.44 4.42 -3.35
N GLU A 268 -16.71 4.87 -2.34
CA GLU A 268 -17.00 6.09 -1.59
C GLU A 268 -17.01 7.33 -2.50
N ARG A 269 -16.04 7.44 -3.42
CA ARG A 269 -15.96 8.56 -4.37
C ARG A 269 -17.03 8.47 -5.46
N LEU A 270 -17.17 7.31 -6.10
CA LEU A 270 -18.11 7.10 -7.20
C LEU A 270 -19.54 7.47 -6.82
N ARG A 271 -20.01 7.11 -5.64
CA ARG A 271 -21.36 7.46 -5.17
C ARG A 271 -21.61 8.97 -5.05
N ARG A 272 -20.59 9.80 -5.01
CA ARG A 272 -20.67 11.27 -4.93
C ARG A 272 -20.56 11.96 -6.27
N HIS A 273 -20.33 11.19 -7.33
CA HIS A 273 -20.14 11.69 -8.69
C HIS A 273 -21.10 10.94 -9.65
N PRO A 274 -22.43 11.22 -9.59
CA PRO A 274 -23.41 10.48 -10.38
C PRO A 274 -23.22 10.64 -11.90
N ALA A 275 -22.73 11.78 -12.37
CA ALA A 275 -22.43 11.97 -13.79
C ALA A 275 -21.30 11.01 -14.23
N LEU A 276 -20.22 10.94 -13.45
CA LEU A 276 -19.14 10.00 -13.71
C LEU A 276 -19.58 8.53 -13.66
N LEU A 277 -20.50 8.17 -12.74
CA LEU A 277 -21.08 6.82 -12.71
C LEU A 277 -21.81 6.49 -14.02
N ALA A 278 -22.61 7.42 -14.54
CA ALA A 278 -23.31 7.23 -15.81
C ALA A 278 -22.32 7.03 -16.97
N GLU A 279 -21.28 7.86 -17.04
CA GLU A 279 -20.23 7.73 -18.06
C GLU A 279 -19.48 6.38 -17.97
N LEU A 280 -19.19 5.90 -16.74
CA LEU A 280 -18.54 4.59 -16.52
C LEU A 280 -19.45 3.40 -16.92
N GLU A 281 -20.76 3.58 -16.83
CA GLU A 281 -21.74 2.55 -17.21
C GLU A 281 -21.87 2.40 -18.75
N GLU A 282 -21.59 3.47 -19.49
CA GLU A 282 -21.66 3.52 -20.95
C GLU A 282 -20.28 3.36 -21.63
N GLY A 283 -19.20 3.48 -20.86
CA GLY A 283 -17.83 3.64 -21.36
C GLY A 283 -17.09 2.34 -21.71
N ASP A 284 -15.95 2.51 -22.39
CA ASP A 284 -15.09 1.44 -22.90
C ASP A 284 -14.03 0.91 -21.91
N GLY A 285 -14.10 1.29 -20.64
CA GLY A 285 -13.16 0.89 -19.59
C GLY A 285 -11.96 1.84 -19.38
N LYS A 286 -11.62 2.73 -20.33
CA LYS A 286 -10.50 3.68 -20.16
C LYS A 286 -10.75 4.68 -19.05
N LEU A 287 -11.99 5.15 -18.94
CA LEU A 287 -12.40 6.05 -17.87
C LEU A 287 -12.34 5.35 -16.50
N LEU A 288 -12.57 4.03 -16.44
CA LEU A 288 -12.41 3.26 -15.21
C LEU A 288 -10.96 3.25 -14.73
N ASP A 289 -10.00 3.02 -15.63
CA ASP A 289 -8.58 3.07 -15.30
C ASP A 289 -8.17 4.48 -14.84
N ALA A 290 -8.61 5.52 -15.52
CA ALA A 290 -8.41 6.92 -15.13
C ALA A 290 -9.04 7.22 -13.74
N THR A 291 -10.22 6.65 -13.47
CA THR A 291 -10.89 6.77 -12.16
C THR A 291 -10.06 6.13 -11.04
N ILE A 292 -9.47 4.97 -11.27
CA ILE A 292 -8.60 4.31 -10.30
C ILE A 292 -7.38 5.19 -9.99
N LEU A 293 -6.75 5.78 -11.02
CA LEU A 293 -5.63 6.69 -10.84
C LEU A 293 -6.01 7.91 -9.98
N GLU A 294 -7.18 8.49 -10.23
CA GLU A 294 -7.67 9.66 -9.50
C GLU A 294 -8.08 9.33 -8.06
N VAL A 295 -8.65 8.15 -7.82
CA VAL A 295 -8.90 7.65 -6.46
C VAL A 295 -7.57 7.55 -5.70
N GLN A 296 -6.56 6.95 -6.29
CA GLN A 296 -5.24 6.80 -5.67
C GLN A 296 -4.53 8.15 -5.46
N ARG A 297 -4.77 9.14 -6.32
CA ARG A 297 -4.28 10.49 -6.13
C ARG A 297 -4.97 11.19 -4.96
N THR A 298 -6.29 11.23 -4.96
CA THR A 298 -7.08 11.99 -3.98
C THR A 298 -7.24 11.29 -2.64
N ARG A 299 -7.06 9.96 -2.61
CA ARG A 299 -7.20 9.09 -1.43
C ARG A 299 -6.04 8.07 -1.34
N PRO A 300 -4.79 8.53 -1.33
CA PRO A 300 -3.67 7.61 -1.17
C PRO A 300 -3.81 6.85 0.16
N VAL A 301 -3.78 5.53 0.07
CA VAL A 301 -3.91 4.64 1.22
C VAL A 301 -2.69 4.75 2.14
N ILE A 302 -1.51 4.93 1.53
CA ILE A 302 -0.25 5.24 2.22
C ILE A 302 0.06 6.70 1.92
N ASP A 303 0.16 7.53 2.94
CA ASP A 303 0.32 8.97 2.83
C ASP A 303 1.78 9.43 2.69
N LEU A 304 2.72 8.56 3.06
CA LEU A 304 4.14 8.85 2.97
C LEU A 304 4.99 7.60 2.69
N THR A 305 6.17 7.81 2.10
CA THR A 305 7.25 6.83 2.04
C THR A 305 8.55 7.44 2.54
N ALA A 306 9.47 6.62 3.04
CA ALA A 306 10.66 7.11 3.73
C ALA A 306 11.95 6.49 3.21
N ARG A 307 13.04 7.26 3.33
CA ARG A 307 14.44 6.80 3.15
C ARG A 307 15.27 7.33 4.31
N GLN A 308 16.35 6.66 4.61
CA GLN A 308 17.34 7.13 5.58
C GLN A 308 18.62 7.54 4.86
N VAL A 309 19.16 8.69 5.19
CA VAL A 309 20.46 9.16 4.73
C VAL A 309 21.55 8.28 5.32
N LYS A 310 22.40 7.67 4.48
CA LYS A 310 23.45 6.73 4.87
C LYS A 310 24.84 7.35 4.95
N GLN A 311 25.04 8.51 4.32
CA GLN A 311 26.31 9.26 4.33
C GLN A 311 26.10 10.70 4.75
N ASP A 312 27.09 11.29 5.41
CA ASP A 312 27.06 12.72 5.72
C ASP A 312 27.16 13.56 4.45
N GLY A 313 26.51 14.73 4.48
CA GLY A 313 26.57 15.68 3.37
C GLY A 313 25.70 15.28 2.17
N PHE A 314 24.69 14.43 2.35
CA PHE A 314 23.77 14.10 1.26
C PHE A 314 23.03 15.35 0.79
N ARG A 315 23.20 15.70 -0.48
CA ARG A 315 22.54 16.86 -1.09
C ARG A 315 21.17 16.47 -1.64
N LEU A 316 20.13 17.22 -1.23
CA LEU A 316 18.77 17.10 -1.71
C LEU A 316 18.24 18.48 -2.07
N GLY A 317 18.14 18.78 -3.36
CA GLY A 317 17.90 20.14 -3.85
C GLY A 317 19.01 21.09 -3.34
N ARG A 318 18.60 22.15 -2.64
CA ARG A 318 19.52 23.11 -2.01
C ARG A 318 20.00 22.73 -0.61
N TRP A 319 19.48 21.63 -0.07
CA TRP A 319 19.72 21.20 1.31
C TRP A 319 20.87 20.20 1.40
N THR A 320 21.55 20.20 2.53
CA THR A 320 22.63 19.23 2.85
C THR A 320 22.26 18.53 4.13
N LEU A 321 21.93 17.22 4.04
CA LEU A 321 21.39 16.41 5.11
C LEU A 321 22.49 15.57 5.78
N PRO A 322 22.53 15.51 7.13
CA PRO A 322 23.42 14.63 7.86
C PRO A 322 23.00 13.16 7.74
N LYS A 323 23.99 12.27 7.91
CA LYS A 323 23.74 10.83 8.09
C LYS A 323 22.72 10.57 9.22
N GLY A 324 21.86 9.59 9.02
CA GLY A 324 20.84 9.18 10.00
C GLY A 324 19.52 9.95 9.92
N TYR A 325 19.48 11.08 9.21
CA TYR A 325 18.21 11.75 8.97
C TYR A 325 17.28 10.90 8.12
N ALA A 326 15.98 10.90 8.45
CA ALA A 326 14.96 10.37 7.58
C ALA A 326 14.56 11.41 6.52
N VAL A 327 14.33 11.00 5.30
CA VAL A 327 13.66 11.79 4.26
C VAL A 327 12.29 11.17 4.02
N LEU A 328 11.24 11.93 4.34
CA LEU A 328 9.85 11.54 4.24
C LEU A 328 9.25 12.17 2.99
N VAL A 329 8.97 11.37 1.98
CA VAL A 329 8.24 11.82 0.78
C VAL A 329 6.76 11.79 1.12
N SER A 330 6.12 12.96 1.17
CA SER A 330 4.68 13.05 1.44
C SER A 330 3.89 12.88 0.16
N ILE A 331 3.35 11.69 -0.04
CA ILE A 331 2.46 11.35 -1.17
C ILE A 331 1.22 12.23 -1.14
N ALA A 332 0.64 12.42 0.06
CA ALA A 332 -0.56 13.21 0.21
C ALA A 332 -0.35 14.70 -0.13
N LEU A 333 0.81 15.28 0.20
CA LEU A 333 1.09 16.69 -0.11
C LEU A 333 1.31 16.93 -1.60
N ILE A 334 2.09 16.08 -2.28
CA ILE A 334 2.33 16.25 -3.70
C ILE A 334 1.06 16.00 -4.52
N HIS A 335 0.23 15.03 -4.11
CA HIS A 335 -1.03 14.73 -4.79
C HIS A 335 -2.11 15.81 -4.59
N ASP A 336 -1.97 16.66 -3.59
CA ASP A 336 -2.88 17.75 -3.25
C ASP A 336 -2.35 19.14 -3.68
N ASP A 337 -1.29 19.18 -4.46
CA ASP A 337 -0.62 20.40 -4.89
C ASP A 337 -1.15 20.88 -6.24
N ASP A 338 -1.76 22.08 -6.28
CA ASP A 338 -2.31 22.67 -7.49
C ASP A 338 -1.24 22.99 -8.57
N THR A 339 0.03 23.14 -8.18
CA THR A 339 1.13 23.33 -9.13
C THR A 339 1.53 22.05 -9.84
N VAL A 340 1.19 20.88 -9.26
CA VAL A 340 1.45 19.55 -9.81
C VAL A 340 0.20 18.99 -10.50
N PHE A 341 -0.94 19.14 -9.84
CA PHE A 341 -2.25 18.70 -10.36
C PHE A 341 -3.22 19.90 -10.33
N PRO A 342 -3.44 20.59 -11.44
CA PRO A 342 -4.37 21.71 -11.49
C PRO A 342 -5.73 21.34 -10.88
N HIS A 343 -6.26 22.19 -10.00
CA HIS A 343 -7.48 21.91 -9.22
C HIS A 343 -7.38 20.62 -8.41
N ALA A 344 -6.26 20.41 -7.69
CA ALA A 344 -5.95 19.18 -6.98
C ALA A 344 -7.02 18.75 -5.96
N ALA A 345 -7.75 19.69 -5.37
CA ALA A 345 -8.86 19.41 -4.46
C ALA A 345 -10.09 18.77 -5.13
N THR A 346 -10.22 18.91 -6.46
CA THR A 346 -11.33 18.35 -7.24
C THR A 346 -11.03 16.89 -7.62
N PHE A 347 -12.02 16.02 -7.43
CA PHE A 347 -11.97 14.65 -7.94
C PHE A 347 -12.41 14.67 -9.40
N ASP A 348 -11.45 14.49 -10.32
CA ASP A 348 -11.63 14.58 -11.76
C ASP A 348 -10.80 13.50 -12.46
N PRO A 349 -11.38 12.33 -12.75
CA PRO A 349 -10.71 11.26 -13.49
C PRO A 349 -10.26 11.64 -14.90
N HIS A 350 -10.93 12.57 -15.59
CA HIS A 350 -10.61 12.94 -16.96
C HIS A 350 -9.20 13.49 -17.11
N ARG A 351 -8.59 14.00 -16.00
CA ARG A 351 -7.17 14.40 -16.01
C ARG A 351 -6.20 13.28 -16.39
N PHE A 352 -6.62 12.03 -16.24
CA PHE A 352 -5.80 10.85 -16.55
C PHE A 352 -6.24 10.11 -17.81
N GLU A 353 -7.27 10.57 -18.51
CA GLU A 353 -7.67 9.94 -19.78
C GLU A 353 -6.59 10.12 -20.84
N GLY A 354 -6.12 8.99 -21.41
CA GLY A 354 -5.09 8.99 -22.43
C GLY A 354 -3.70 9.44 -21.98
N ALA A 355 -3.53 9.82 -20.71
CA ALA A 355 -2.25 10.29 -20.16
C ALA A 355 -1.64 9.24 -19.22
N ARG A 356 -0.32 9.05 -19.31
CA ARG A 356 0.43 8.33 -18.29
C ARG A 356 0.91 9.32 -17.24
N PRO A 357 0.58 9.13 -15.96
CA PRO A 357 1.08 10.01 -14.91
C PRO A 357 2.61 10.01 -14.85
N ASP A 358 3.19 11.16 -14.55
CA ASP A 358 4.63 11.25 -14.27
C ASP A 358 5.01 10.44 -13.04
N LEU A 359 6.11 9.68 -13.11
CA LEU A 359 6.58 8.74 -12.08
C LEU A 359 7.05 9.40 -10.78
N TYR A 360 7.20 10.71 -10.77
CA TYR A 360 7.66 11.49 -9.61
C TYR A 360 6.60 12.48 -9.11
N GLN A 361 5.48 12.58 -9.82
CA GLN A 361 4.31 13.37 -9.46
C GLN A 361 3.19 12.50 -8.91
N TRP A 362 2.83 11.42 -9.65
CA TRP A 362 1.83 10.46 -9.24
C TRP A 362 2.52 9.22 -8.65
N ILE A 363 2.60 9.16 -7.32
CA ILE A 363 3.45 8.22 -6.60
C ILE A 363 2.72 7.37 -5.52
N PRO A 364 1.48 6.90 -5.74
CA PRO A 364 0.77 6.10 -4.72
C PRO A 364 1.47 4.78 -4.41
N PHE A 365 2.30 4.29 -5.33
CA PHE A 365 3.12 3.09 -5.20
C PHE A 365 4.58 3.38 -4.77
N GLY A 366 4.86 4.61 -4.31
CA GLY A 366 6.22 5.07 -4.04
C GLY A 366 7.09 5.12 -5.30
N GLY A 367 8.41 5.04 -5.15
CA GLY A 367 9.33 5.17 -6.28
C GLY A 367 10.73 4.62 -6.03
N GLY A 368 11.56 4.67 -7.09
CA GLY A 368 12.92 4.19 -7.09
C GLY A 368 13.02 2.67 -6.88
N THR A 369 14.13 2.24 -6.29
CA THR A 369 14.40 0.81 -6.01
C THR A 369 13.40 0.16 -5.06
N ARG A 370 12.63 0.96 -4.32
CA ARG A 370 11.61 0.55 -3.34
C ARG A 370 10.17 0.71 -3.83
N ARG A 371 9.97 0.98 -5.12
CA ARG A 371 8.63 1.04 -5.69
C ARG A 371 7.88 -0.27 -5.46
N CYS A 372 6.59 -0.19 -5.17
CA CYS A 372 5.73 -1.37 -4.91
C CYS A 372 5.92 -2.45 -5.99
N ILE A 373 6.21 -3.68 -5.56
CA ILE A 373 6.38 -4.83 -6.47
C ILE A 373 5.04 -5.32 -7.02
N GLY A 374 3.97 -5.17 -6.24
CA GLY A 374 2.61 -5.56 -6.61
C GLY A 374 1.81 -4.49 -7.35
N ALA A 375 2.43 -3.39 -7.82
CA ALA A 375 1.68 -2.29 -8.43
C ALA A 375 0.82 -2.72 -9.62
N ALA A 376 1.36 -3.58 -10.50
CA ALA A 376 0.62 -4.08 -11.66
C ALA A 376 -0.53 -5.03 -11.24
N PHE A 377 -0.28 -5.91 -10.27
CA PHE A 377 -1.30 -6.79 -9.71
C PHE A 377 -2.42 -5.97 -9.04
N ALA A 378 -2.08 -5.00 -8.19
CA ALA A 378 -3.06 -4.15 -7.53
C ALA A 378 -3.91 -3.33 -8.51
N THR A 379 -3.31 -2.81 -9.59
CA THR A 379 -4.05 -2.08 -10.64
C THR A 379 -5.02 -3.02 -11.35
N MET A 380 -4.56 -4.20 -11.80
CA MET A 380 -5.41 -5.22 -12.42
C MET A 380 -6.55 -5.61 -11.48
N GLU A 381 -6.25 -5.91 -10.20
CA GLU A 381 -7.24 -6.31 -9.20
C GLU A 381 -8.32 -5.22 -9.00
N MET A 382 -7.92 -3.95 -8.88
CA MET A 382 -8.87 -2.84 -8.77
C MET A 382 -9.76 -2.71 -10.01
N THR A 383 -9.19 -2.83 -11.21
CA THR A 383 -9.94 -2.77 -12.47
C THR A 383 -10.97 -3.90 -12.55
N VAL A 384 -10.57 -5.14 -12.25
CA VAL A 384 -11.47 -6.30 -12.30
C VAL A 384 -12.61 -6.18 -11.28
N VAL A 385 -12.29 -5.83 -10.03
CA VAL A 385 -13.30 -5.69 -8.97
C VAL A 385 -14.30 -4.60 -9.30
N LEU A 386 -13.85 -3.42 -9.71
CA LEU A 386 -14.75 -2.31 -10.02
C LEU A 386 -15.57 -2.57 -11.29
N ARG A 387 -14.96 -3.16 -12.33
CA ARG A 387 -15.67 -3.59 -13.54
C ARG A 387 -16.79 -4.58 -13.22
N THR A 388 -16.50 -5.61 -12.42
CA THR A 388 -17.47 -6.61 -11.99
C THR A 388 -18.57 -5.97 -11.14
N LEU A 389 -18.22 -5.09 -10.21
CA LEU A 389 -19.18 -4.37 -9.38
C LEU A 389 -20.14 -3.52 -10.22
N LEU A 390 -19.62 -2.70 -11.14
CA LEU A 390 -20.42 -1.81 -11.98
C LEU A 390 -21.23 -2.57 -13.03
N ARG A 391 -20.78 -3.74 -13.46
CA ARG A 391 -21.56 -4.65 -14.31
C ARG A 391 -22.79 -5.20 -13.57
N ASP A 392 -22.62 -5.65 -12.34
CA ASP A 392 -23.63 -6.42 -11.61
C ASP A 392 -24.54 -5.53 -10.74
N PHE A 393 -24.09 -4.32 -10.38
CA PHE A 393 -24.82 -3.42 -9.48
C PHE A 393 -24.81 -1.97 -9.95
N THR A 394 -25.90 -1.27 -9.64
CA THR A 394 -25.96 0.19 -9.65
C THR A 394 -25.64 0.71 -8.24
N LEU A 395 -24.66 1.60 -8.13
CA LEU A 395 -24.35 2.33 -6.90
C LEU A 395 -25.36 3.46 -6.72
N VAL A 396 -26.09 3.48 -5.59
CA VAL A 396 -27.03 4.56 -5.29
C VAL A 396 -26.26 5.83 -4.92
N PRO A 397 -26.42 6.96 -5.65
CA PRO A 397 -25.77 8.22 -5.35
C PRO A 397 -26.08 8.74 -3.94
N THR A 398 -25.22 9.64 -3.44
CA THR A 398 -25.39 10.28 -2.14
C THR A 398 -24.90 11.72 -2.16
N SER A 399 -25.59 12.61 -1.47
CA SER A 399 -25.19 13.99 -1.17
C SER A 399 -24.51 14.13 0.20
N GLU A 400 -24.37 13.03 0.97
CA GLU A 400 -23.68 13.07 2.27
C GLU A 400 -22.23 13.59 2.11
N PRO A 401 -21.67 14.30 3.08
CA PRO A 401 -20.27 14.70 3.07
C PRO A 401 -19.34 13.50 2.91
N GLY A 402 -18.20 13.73 2.26
CA GLY A 402 -17.17 12.72 2.07
C GLY A 402 -16.71 12.10 3.39
N GLU A 403 -16.42 10.81 3.38
CA GLU A 403 -15.89 10.14 4.57
C GLU A 403 -14.53 10.71 4.95
N ARG A 404 -14.31 10.83 6.26
CA ARG A 404 -13.01 11.25 6.79
C ARG A 404 -12.01 10.12 6.66
N TRP A 405 -10.74 10.46 6.62
CA TRP A 405 -9.64 9.52 6.72
C TRP A 405 -9.58 8.94 8.14
N HIS A 406 -9.47 7.63 8.23
CA HIS A 406 -9.32 6.88 9.47
C HIS A 406 -8.04 6.05 9.41
N SER A 407 -7.13 6.29 10.36
CA SER A 407 -5.88 5.52 10.45
C SER A 407 -6.16 4.11 10.94
N ARG A 408 -5.63 3.12 10.23
CA ARG A 408 -5.61 1.72 10.63
C ARG A 408 -4.21 1.26 11.09
N GLY A 409 -3.33 2.19 11.33
CA GLY A 409 -1.90 2.02 11.59
C GLY A 409 -1.10 2.60 10.45
N VAL A 410 -0.68 1.78 9.50
CA VAL A 410 0.09 2.23 8.31
C VAL A 410 -0.82 2.78 7.21
N ALA A 411 -2.04 2.24 7.07
CA ALA A 411 -2.98 2.60 6.01
C ALA A 411 -4.08 3.57 6.49
N TYR A 412 -4.60 4.38 5.56
CA TYR A 412 -5.74 5.29 5.77
C TYR A 412 -6.97 4.84 4.98
N ALA A 413 -8.00 4.45 5.72
CA ALA A 413 -9.26 3.96 5.17
C ALA A 413 -10.41 4.99 5.34
N PRO A 414 -11.52 4.86 4.60
CA PRO A 414 -12.72 5.65 4.85
C PRO A 414 -13.28 5.33 6.24
N ALA A 415 -13.61 6.38 7.02
CA ALA A 415 -13.99 6.27 8.43
C ALA A 415 -15.26 5.46 8.69
N LYS A 416 -16.15 5.38 7.71
CA LYS A 416 -17.38 4.56 7.74
C LYS A 416 -17.24 3.29 6.87
N GLY A 417 -16.02 2.96 6.43
CA GLY A 417 -15.69 1.79 5.63
C GLY A 417 -16.17 1.85 4.18
N GLY A 418 -16.24 3.03 3.58
CA GLY A 418 -16.73 3.18 2.20
C GLY A 418 -18.20 2.79 2.11
N ARG A 419 -19.05 3.44 2.92
CA ARG A 419 -20.48 3.10 3.02
C ARG A 419 -21.19 3.22 1.68
N ALA A 420 -21.93 2.18 1.29
CA ALA A 420 -22.68 2.12 0.04
C ALA A 420 -24.11 1.66 0.24
N VAL A 421 -24.95 2.00 -0.73
CA VAL A 421 -26.25 1.38 -1.01
C VAL A 421 -26.18 0.93 -2.46
N VAL A 422 -26.55 -0.30 -2.74
CA VAL A 422 -26.50 -0.90 -4.07
C VAL A 422 -27.86 -1.48 -4.47
N ARG A 423 -28.09 -1.57 -5.78
CA ARG A 423 -29.21 -2.29 -6.40
C ARG A 423 -28.62 -3.23 -7.45
N ARG A 424 -29.03 -4.49 -7.43
CA ARG A 424 -28.62 -5.44 -8.46
C ARG A 424 -29.20 -5.02 -9.80
N ARG A 425 -28.38 -5.08 -10.84
CA ARG A 425 -28.87 -4.89 -12.21
C ARG A 425 -29.65 -6.12 -12.62
N THR A 426 -30.88 -5.92 -13.08
CA THR A 426 -31.64 -6.98 -13.73
C THR A 426 -30.95 -7.25 -15.07
N THR A 427 -30.36 -8.41 -15.23
CA THR A 427 -29.92 -8.87 -16.55
C THR A 427 -31.20 -8.95 -17.39
N ILE A 428 -31.40 -8.02 -18.32
CA ILE A 428 -32.42 -8.17 -19.35
C ILE A 428 -31.98 -9.43 -20.10
N GLY A 429 -32.62 -10.55 -19.77
CA GLY A 429 -32.38 -11.80 -20.45
C GLY A 429 -32.51 -11.56 -21.93
N GLY A 430 -31.48 -11.86 -22.69
CA GLY A 430 -31.52 -11.90 -24.11
C GLY A 430 -32.71 -12.78 -24.51
N ALA A 431 -33.71 -12.18 -25.08
CA ALA A 431 -34.73 -12.91 -25.79
C ALA A 431 -34.03 -13.70 -26.90
N SER A 432 -34.18 -15.00 -26.82
CA SER A 432 -33.77 -16.04 -27.75
C SER A 432 -34.08 -15.69 -29.19
#